data_bac8598a7a66df232dd75d701d7b4ef3
#
_entry.id   bac8598a7a66df232dd75d701d7b4ef3
#
_cell.length_a   1.000
_cell.length_b   1.000
_cell.length_c   1.000
_cell.angle_alpha   90.00
_cell.angle_beta   90.00
_cell.angle_gamma   90.00
#
_symmetry.space_group_name_H-M   'P 1'
#
loop_
_entity.id
_entity.type
_entity.pdbx_description
1 polymer ?
#
loop_
_entity_poly.entity_id
_entity_poly.type
_entity_poly.pdbx_seq_one_letter_code
_entity_poly.pdbx_strand_id
1 'polypeptide(L)'
;MNAKRLTALLLAALMLLCVFLSSGCGAKTPSKPGEKETETLPDETAATGISDLSAAETLVFGAYEQDNDETNGKEPIEWIVLAREEGKTLVISKYALDCAAYNEERVDITWESCTLRAWLNGTFLNEAFTAEEQARIVPAEVKAELNPCYKTDPGADVTDRVFLLSINEAQTYFATNEARACRATPYEAAKDTWYDPATVVDGYVECDWWLRSPGSVPDKAPSVVCDGWVELGGGSVNSIDAVRPALWLTDVE
;
A
#
# COMPACT_ATOMS: atom_id res chain seq x y z
N MET A 1 -7.46 41.13 -4.60
CA MET A 1 -8.12 39.87 -5.04
C MET A 1 -7.31 39.31 -6.19
N ASN A 2 -6.54 38.26 -5.95
CA ASN A 2 -5.51 37.76 -6.86
C ASN A 2 -6.09 36.77 -7.88
N ALA A 3 -5.71 36.98 -9.15
CA ALA A 3 -6.14 36.25 -10.34
C ALA A 3 -5.80 34.72 -10.39
N LYS A 4 -5.25 34.15 -9.35
CA LYS A 4 -4.86 32.74 -9.26
C LYS A 4 -5.94 31.79 -8.70
N ARG A 5 -7.12 32.31 -8.33
CA ARG A 5 -8.24 31.48 -7.80
C ARG A 5 -9.35 31.16 -8.81
N LEU A 6 -9.20 31.59 -10.07
CA LEU A 6 -10.24 31.41 -11.10
C LEU A 6 -9.98 30.27 -12.08
N THR A 7 -8.82 29.63 -12.04
CA THR A 7 -8.45 28.53 -12.95
C THR A 7 -8.74 27.14 -12.41
N ALA A 8 -9.06 26.99 -11.13
CA ALA A 8 -9.34 25.67 -10.51
C ALA A 8 -10.80 25.19 -10.62
N LEU A 9 -11.71 26.04 -11.10
CA LEU A 9 -13.17 25.72 -11.15
C LEU A 9 -13.69 25.36 -12.55
N LEU A 10 -12.86 25.28 -13.57
CA LEU A 10 -13.29 25.00 -14.96
C LEU A 10 -12.85 23.64 -15.52
N LEU A 11 -12.17 22.78 -14.76
CA LEU A 11 -11.74 21.44 -15.21
C LEU A 11 -12.57 20.28 -14.64
N ALA A 12 -13.58 20.55 -13.84
CA ALA A 12 -14.42 19.50 -13.20
C ALA A 12 -15.69 19.13 -13.99
N ALA A 13 -15.88 19.59 -15.21
CA ALA A 13 -17.16 19.46 -15.93
C ALA A 13 -17.09 18.71 -17.27
N LEU A 14 -16.06 17.91 -17.55
CA LEU A 14 -15.96 17.22 -18.86
C LEU A 14 -15.55 15.74 -18.78
N MET A 15 -16.13 14.97 -17.84
CA MET A 15 -16.06 13.51 -17.89
C MET A 15 -17.36 12.86 -17.43
N LEU A 16 -18.42 13.09 -18.18
CA LEU A 16 -19.64 12.27 -18.06
C LEU A 16 -20.38 12.32 -19.40
N LEU A 17 -20.02 11.51 -20.36
CA LEU A 17 -20.92 11.02 -21.41
C LEU A 17 -20.23 9.96 -22.29
N CYS A 18 -20.35 8.69 -21.92
CA CYS A 18 -20.33 7.57 -22.87
C CYS A 18 -21.33 6.53 -22.38
N VAL A 19 -22.60 6.69 -22.79
CA VAL A 19 -23.65 5.68 -22.59
C VAL A 19 -24.24 5.31 -23.94
N PHE A 20 -24.14 4.02 -24.26
CA PHE A 20 -25.00 3.18 -25.07
C PHE A 20 -25.51 3.60 -26.46
N LEU A 21 -25.17 2.80 -27.42
CA LEU A 21 -26.07 2.37 -28.51
C LEU A 21 -25.61 1.02 -29.08
N SER A 22 -26.37 -0.04 -28.83
CA SER A 22 -26.55 -1.12 -29.80
C SER A 22 -27.90 -1.79 -29.61
N SER A 23 -28.81 -1.48 -30.50
CA SER A 23 -30.07 -2.20 -30.70
C SER A 23 -29.81 -3.41 -31.60
N GLY A 24 -30.44 -4.54 -31.27
CA GLY A 24 -30.47 -5.71 -32.15
C GLY A 24 -31.59 -6.66 -31.73
N CYS A 25 -32.72 -6.56 -32.40
CA CYS A 25 -33.93 -7.34 -32.25
C CYS A 25 -33.77 -8.78 -32.73
N GLY A 26 -34.40 -9.76 -32.05
CA GLY A 26 -34.54 -11.13 -32.55
C GLY A 26 -35.39 -11.99 -31.62
N ALA A 27 -36.70 -11.97 -31.81
CA ALA A 27 -37.67 -12.82 -31.09
C ALA A 27 -37.66 -14.28 -31.58
N LYS A 28 -37.73 -15.26 -30.66
CA LYS A 28 -38.50 -16.51 -30.84
C LYS A 28 -38.83 -17.17 -29.49
N THR A 29 -40.07 -17.62 -29.39
CA THR A 29 -40.85 -18.17 -28.29
C THR A 29 -40.55 -19.64 -27.96
N PRO A 30 -41.22 -20.31 -26.98
CA PRO A 30 -40.58 -20.98 -25.85
C PRO A 30 -40.71 -22.51 -25.88
N SER A 31 -39.87 -23.19 -25.14
CA SER A 31 -40.10 -24.59 -24.76
C SER A 31 -39.80 -24.81 -23.26
N LYS A 32 -40.55 -25.72 -22.68
CA LYS A 32 -40.88 -26.02 -21.29
C LYS A 32 -39.72 -26.68 -20.47
N PRO A 33 -39.83 -26.88 -19.17
CA PRO A 33 -38.74 -26.83 -18.19
C PRO A 33 -38.11 -28.20 -17.92
N GLY A 34 -36.80 -28.20 -17.80
CA GLY A 34 -35.96 -29.31 -17.28
C GLY A 34 -35.26 -28.83 -15.99
N GLU A 35 -35.06 -29.76 -15.11
CA GLU A 35 -34.65 -29.69 -13.72
C GLU A 35 -33.44 -28.76 -13.47
N LYS A 36 -33.53 -27.99 -12.40
CA LYS A 36 -32.41 -27.24 -11.81
C LYS A 36 -31.45 -28.23 -11.15
N GLU A 37 -30.32 -28.47 -11.75
CA GLU A 37 -29.12 -28.79 -11.00
C GLU A 37 -28.67 -27.53 -10.28
N THR A 38 -28.70 -27.58 -8.95
CA THR A 38 -28.14 -26.55 -8.09
C THR A 38 -26.62 -26.75 -8.11
N GLU A 39 -25.93 -26.07 -9.02
CA GLU A 39 -24.50 -25.84 -8.88
C GLU A 39 -24.32 -24.99 -7.62
N THR A 40 -23.84 -25.60 -6.54
CA THR A 40 -23.27 -24.92 -5.40
C THR A 40 -22.00 -24.26 -5.90
N LEU A 41 -22.06 -22.93 -6.12
CA LEU A 41 -20.87 -22.10 -6.23
C LEU A 41 -20.00 -22.33 -4.98
N PRO A 42 -18.66 -22.45 -5.13
CA PRO A 42 -17.78 -22.48 -3.98
C PRO A 42 -17.98 -21.18 -3.19
N ASP A 43 -18.07 -21.32 -1.88
CA ASP A 43 -18.11 -20.24 -0.91
C ASP A 43 -16.86 -19.35 -1.10
N GLU A 44 -17.00 -18.30 -1.92
CA GLU A 44 -16.05 -17.18 -1.93
C GLU A 44 -16.26 -16.45 -0.60
N THR A 45 -15.53 -16.87 0.43
CA THR A 45 -15.18 -15.97 1.51
C THR A 45 -14.29 -14.87 0.90
N ALA A 46 -14.94 -13.89 0.28
CA ALA A 46 -14.31 -12.64 -0.06
C ALA A 46 -13.70 -12.10 1.23
N ALA A 47 -12.38 -12.05 1.31
CA ALA A 47 -11.68 -11.37 2.38
C ALA A 47 -12.20 -9.92 2.36
N THR A 48 -13.11 -9.60 3.27
CA THR A 48 -13.58 -8.23 3.45
C THR A 48 -12.41 -7.47 4.03
N GLY A 49 -11.80 -6.59 3.22
CA GLY A 49 -10.68 -5.74 3.65
C GLY A 49 -11.06 -4.94 4.89
N ILE A 50 -10.05 -4.48 5.63
CA ILE A 50 -10.20 -3.68 6.85
C ILE A 50 -10.94 -2.38 6.50
N SER A 51 -12.08 -2.12 7.13
CA SER A 51 -12.86 -0.88 6.98
C SER A 51 -12.70 0.06 8.18
N ASP A 52 -12.27 -0.45 9.32
CA ASP A 52 -12.06 0.30 10.56
C ASP A 52 -10.77 -0.18 11.25
N LEU A 53 -9.75 0.68 11.26
CA LEU A 53 -8.45 0.39 11.89
C LEU A 53 -8.56 0.24 13.41
N SER A 54 -9.56 0.85 14.06
CA SER A 54 -9.73 0.73 15.52
C SER A 54 -10.17 -0.67 15.95
N ALA A 55 -10.78 -1.42 15.05
CA ALA A 55 -11.20 -2.81 15.24
C ALA A 55 -10.21 -3.83 14.63
N ALA A 56 -9.17 -3.36 13.93
CA ALA A 56 -8.19 -4.24 13.31
C ALA A 56 -7.36 -4.97 14.37
N GLU A 57 -7.08 -6.24 14.11
CA GLU A 57 -6.15 -7.01 14.94
C GLU A 57 -4.73 -6.44 14.80
N THR A 58 -4.05 -6.26 15.92
CA THR A 58 -2.66 -5.80 15.95
C THR A 58 -1.78 -6.77 16.73
N LEU A 59 -0.48 -6.74 16.41
CA LEU A 59 0.55 -7.46 17.17
C LEU A 59 1.81 -6.58 17.28
N VAL A 60 2.71 -6.93 18.19
CA VAL A 60 4.00 -6.25 18.38
C VAL A 60 5.12 -7.18 17.95
N PHE A 61 6.03 -6.69 17.11
CA PHE A 61 7.15 -7.46 16.62
C PHE A 61 8.28 -6.55 16.12
N GLY A 62 9.52 -6.80 16.56
CA GLY A 62 10.66 -5.93 16.26
C GLY A 62 10.60 -4.59 16.99
N ALA A 63 11.62 -3.78 16.80
CA ALA A 63 11.73 -2.43 17.36
C ALA A 63 12.46 -1.50 16.40
N TYR A 64 11.99 -0.27 16.29
CA TYR A 64 12.58 0.77 15.45
C TYR A 64 12.46 2.11 16.16
N GLU A 65 13.32 3.08 15.84
CA GLU A 65 13.20 4.42 16.37
C GLU A 65 11.90 5.05 15.89
N GLN A 66 11.08 5.57 16.81
CA GLN A 66 9.77 6.13 16.47
C GLN A 66 9.51 7.47 17.14
N ASP A 67 10.02 7.73 18.36
CA ASP A 67 9.72 8.95 19.10
C ASP A 67 10.71 10.10 18.84
N ASN A 68 11.73 9.85 18.01
CA ASN A 68 12.81 10.78 17.67
C ASN A 68 13.70 11.15 18.87
N ASP A 69 13.86 10.24 19.82
CA ASP A 69 14.80 10.34 20.94
C ASP A 69 15.77 9.14 20.96
N GLU A 70 16.81 9.18 20.16
CA GLU A 70 17.81 8.11 20.05
C GLU A 70 18.51 7.77 21.38
N THR A 71 18.27 8.54 22.46
CA THR A 71 18.92 8.32 23.77
C THR A 71 18.17 7.33 24.64
N ASN A 72 16.91 7.02 24.36
CA ASN A 72 16.05 6.13 25.14
C ASN A 72 15.93 4.71 24.54
N GLY A 73 16.39 4.52 23.31
CA GLY A 73 16.38 3.24 22.55
C GLY A 73 15.21 3.18 21.58
N LYS A 74 15.06 2.05 20.89
CA LYS A 74 14.06 1.82 19.86
C LYS A 74 12.72 1.38 20.48
N GLU A 75 11.60 1.88 19.95
CA GLU A 75 10.26 1.53 20.38
C GLU A 75 9.77 0.24 19.69
N PRO A 76 8.96 -0.59 20.39
CA PRO A 76 8.32 -1.75 19.79
C PRO A 76 7.44 -1.35 18.60
N ILE A 77 7.56 -2.07 17.47
CA ILE A 77 6.74 -1.81 16.28
C ILE A 77 5.38 -2.49 16.44
N GLU A 78 4.28 -1.71 16.34
CA GLU A 78 2.93 -2.24 16.19
C GLU A 78 2.64 -2.55 14.72
N TRP A 79 2.06 -3.72 14.48
CA TRP A 79 1.67 -4.19 13.16
C TRP A 79 0.18 -4.46 13.10
N ILE A 80 -0.46 -4.12 11.99
CA ILE A 80 -1.84 -4.48 11.66
C ILE A 80 -1.81 -5.81 10.92
N VAL A 81 -2.64 -6.76 11.35
CA VAL A 81 -2.82 -8.05 10.66
C VAL A 81 -3.70 -7.82 9.43
N LEU A 82 -3.16 -8.12 8.24
CA LEU A 82 -3.86 -7.99 6.95
C LEU A 82 -4.49 -9.30 6.48
N ALA A 83 -3.78 -10.41 6.67
CA ALA A 83 -4.24 -11.73 6.24
C ALA A 83 -3.59 -12.84 7.08
N ARG A 84 -4.25 -13.99 7.11
CA ARG A 84 -3.73 -15.23 7.69
C ARG A 84 -3.80 -16.32 6.65
N GLU A 85 -2.70 -17.03 6.48
CA GLU A 85 -2.60 -18.25 5.69
C GLU A 85 -2.10 -19.38 6.58
N GLU A 86 -2.13 -20.63 6.10
CA GLU A 86 -1.65 -21.76 6.89
C GLU A 86 -0.19 -21.55 7.33
N GLY A 87 0.00 -21.41 8.64
CA GLY A 87 1.31 -21.27 9.29
C GLY A 87 1.97 -19.88 9.18
N LYS A 88 1.29 -18.88 8.61
CA LYS A 88 1.86 -17.51 8.51
C LYS A 88 0.80 -16.41 8.53
N THR A 89 1.22 -15.24 9.02
CA THR A 89 0.39 -14.04 9.12
C THR A 89 1.05 -12.88 8.36
N LEU A 90 0.30 -12.25 7.44
CA LEU A 90 0.72 -11.01 6.76
C LEU A 90 0.40 -9.82 7.66
N VAL A 91 1.40 -8.98 7.85
CA VAL A 91 1.26 -7.76 8.63
C VAL A 91 1.85 -6.55 7.88
N ILE A 92 1.30 -5.37 8.19
CA ILE A 92 1.84 -4.07 7.77
C ILE A 92 2.05 -3.21 9.01
N SER A 93 3.08 -2.36 9.03
CA SER A 93 3.28 -1.45 10.15
C SER A 93 2.07 -0.54 10.34
N LYS A 94 1.69 -0.29 11.60
CA LYS A 94 0.55 0.57 11.94
C LYS A 94 0.80 2.01 11.50
N TYR A 95 2.03 2.47 11.68
CA TYR A 95 2.52 3.78 11.30
C TYR A 95 3.58 3.66 10.20
N ALA A 96 3.80 4.72 9.44
CA ALA A 96 4.99 4.84 8.61
C ALA A 96 6.20 5.07 9.52
N LEU A 97 7.24 4.26 9.36
CA LEU A 97 8.36 4.17 10.31
C LEU A 97 9.55 5.03 9.89
N ASP A 98 9.69 5.29 8.61
CA ASP A 98 10.78 6.07 8.03
C ASP A 98 10.32 6.71 6.73
N CYS A 99 11.15 7.55 6.10
CA CYS A 99 10.93 8.08 4.76
C CYS A 99 12.17 7.86 3.88
N ALA A 100 11.94 7.64 2.61
CA ALA A 100 13.01 7.45 1.62
C ALA A 100 12.52 7.72 0.20
N ALA A 101 13.45 7.94 -0.72
CA ALA A 101 13.16 7.86 -2.14
C ALA A 101 12.86 6.40 -2.52
N TYR A 102 11.92 6.17 -3.43
CA TYR A 102 11.71 4.85 -4.03
C TYR A 102 12.97 4.35 -4.72
N ASN A 103 13.66 5.27 -5.41
CA ASN A 103 14.99 5.08 -5.94
C ASN A 103 15.80 6.38 -5.83
N GLU A 104 17.05 6.33 -5.38
CA GLU A 104 17.88 7.52 -5.16
C GLU A 104 18.08 8.37 -6.42
N GLU A 105 18.19 7.71 -7.59
CA GLU A 105 18.31 8.38 -8.87
C GLU A 105 16.99 8.37 -9.64
N ARG A 106 16.67 9.47 -10.33
CA ARG A 106 15.53 9.52 -11.23
C ARG A 106 15.85 8.82 -12.55
N VAL A 107 15.56 7.53 -12.60
CA VAL A 107 15.74 6.66 -13.77
C VAL A 107 14.54 5.75 -13.94
N ASP A 108 14.40 5.13 -15.10
CA ASP A 108 13.46 4.02 -15.29
C ASP A 108 13.86 2.86 -14.35
N ILE A 109 12.97 2.50 -13.44
CA ILE A 109 13.26 1.52 -12.37
C ILE A 109 12.01 0.71 -12.04
N THR A 110 12.22 -0.52 -11.57
CA THR A 110 11.17 -1.39 -11.05
C THR A 110 11.47 -1.78 -9.61
N TRP A 111 10.48 -2.35 -8.90
CA TRP A 111 10.65 -2.82 -7.53
C TRP A 111 11.86 -3.76 -7.39
N GLU A 112 12.06 -4.65 -8.34
CA GLU A 112 13.12 -5.68 -8.29
C GLU A 112 14.53 -5.09 -8.07
N SER A 113 14.78 -3.85 -8.52
CA SER A 113 16.11 -3.24 -8.53
C SER A 113 16.21 -1.88 -7.83
N CYS A 114 15.11 -1.33 -7.29
CA CYS A 114 15.12 -0.03 -6.63
C CYS A 114 15.90 -0.02 -5.31
N THR A 115 16.41 1.15 -4.95
CA THR A 115 17.23 1.31 -3.74
C THR A 115 16.41 1.13 -2.47
N LEU A 116 15.12 1.47 -2.47
CA LEU A 116 14.22 1.29 -1.32
C LEU A 116 14.05 -0.21 -0.96
N ARG A 117 13.84 -1.07 -1.96
CA ARG A 117 13.79 -2.52 -1.73
C ARG A 117 15.08 -3.06 -1.12
N ALA A 118 16.23 -2.61 -1.66
CA ALA A 118 17.54 -3.02 -1.14
C ALA A 118 17.73 -2.56 0.31
N TRP A 119 17.32 -1.35 0.65
CA TRP A 119 17.34 -0.81 2.01
C TRP A 119 16.41 -1.59 2.97
N LEU A 120 15.17 -1.88 2.56
CA LEU A 120 14.22 -2.66 3.36
C LEU A 120 14.74 -4.06 3.72
N ASN A 121 15.34 -4.76 2.74
CA ASN A 121 15.86 -6.13 2.93
C ASN A 121 17.31 -6.18 3.45
N GLY A 122 17.94 -5.04 3.63
CA GLY A 122 19.29 -4.89 4.17
C GLY A 122 19.29 -4.12 5.49
N THR A 123 19.38 -2.80 5.42
CA THR A 123 19.54 -1.92 6.58
C THR A 123 18.35 -2.02 7.52
N PHE A 124 17.14 -1.77 7.05
CA PHE A 124 15.93 -1.81 7.89
C PHE A 124 15.74 -3.17 8.56
N LEU A 125 15.86 -4.27 7.80
CA LEU A 125 15.74 -5.63 8.33
C LEU A 125 16.71 -5.90 9.49
N ASN A 126 17.95 -5.42 9.38
CA ASN A 126 18.98 -5.65 10.40
C ASN A 126 18.85 -4.69 11.60
N GLU A 127 18.28 -3.51 11.38
CA GLU A 127 18.08 -2.53 12.44
C GLU A 127 16.81 -2.76 13.25
N ALA A 128 15.75 -3.24 12.60
CA ALA A 128 14.45 -3.41 13.23
C ALA A 128 14.25 -4.76 13.91
N PHE A 129 15.06 -5.78 13.56
CA PHE A 129 14.83 -7.15 14.03
C PHE A 129 16.12 -7.83 14.50
N THR A 130 16.05 -8.49 15.66
CA THR A 130 17.10 -9.40 16.15
C THR A 130 17.23 -10.62 15.23
N ALA A 131 18.30 -11.40 15.36
CA ALA A 131 18.49 -12.62 14.57
C ALA A 131 17.37 -13.66 14.79
N GLU A 132 16.87 -13.77 16.02
CA GLU A 132 15.74 -14.63 16.39
C GLU A 132 14.43 -14.17 15.75
N GLU A 133 14.19 -12.86 15.72
CA GLU A 133 13.03 -12.29 15.05
C GLU A 133 13.13 -12.44 13.54
N GLN A 134 14.30 -12.18 12.94
CA GLN A 134 14.52 -12.38 11.51
C GLN A 134 14.27 -13.84 11.06
N ALA A 135 14.52 -14.83 11.92
CA ALA A 135 14.22 -16.22 11.64
C ALA A 135 12.72 -16.53 11.57
N ARG A 136 11.86 -15.65 12.14
CA ARG A 136 10.40 -15.74 12.08
C ARG A 136 9.81 -15.01 10.87
N ILE A 137 10.58 -14.17 10.19
CA ILE A 137 10.13 -13.48 8.97
C ILE A 137 10.23 -14.45 7.80
N VAL A 138 9.09 -14.79 7.21
CA VAL A 138 8.99 -15.72 6.09
C VAL A 138 9.37 -15.01 4.79
N PRO A 139 10.39 -15.46 4.03
CA PRO A 139 10.61 -14.96 2.70
C PRO A 139 9.39 -15.23 1.82
N ALA A 140 8.86 -14.20 1.20
CA ALA A 140 7.65 -14.27 0.38
C ALA A 140 7.95 -13.97 -1.09
N GLU A 141 7.27 -14.67 -1.99
CA GLU A 141 7.25 -14.30 -3.39
C GLU A 141 6.39 -13.05 -3.57
N VAL A 142 7.02 -11.94 -3.92
CA VAL A 142 6.40 -10.64 -4.17
C VAL A 142 6.14 -10.51 -5.66
N LYS A 143 4.86 -10.51 -6.03
CA LYS A 143 4.46 -10.48 -7.45
C LYS A 143 4.66 -9.10 -8.06
N ALA A 144 5.20 -9.09 -9.27
CA ALA A 144 5.29 -7.93 -10.12
C ALA A 144 3.98 -7.75 -10.88
N GLU A 145 3.20 -6.74 -10.49
CA GLU A 145 1.87 -6.47 -11.04
C GLU A 145 1.88 -5.19 -11.87
N LEU A 146 1.28 -5.24 -13.07
CA LEU A 146 1.08 -4.07 -13.91
C LEU A 146 0.25 -3.02 -13.19
N ASN A 147 0.58 -1.74 -13.38
CA ASN A 147 -0.31 -0.67 -12.97
C ASN A 147 -1.69 -0.85 -13.65
N PRO A 148 -2.79 -0.90 -12.91
CA PRO A 148 -4.11 -1.22 -13.46
C PRO A 148 -4.59 -0.23 -14.53
N CYS A 149 -4.19 1.05 -14.43
CA CYS A 149 -4.57 2.11 -15.38
C CYS A 149 -3.58 2.23 -16.53
N TYR A 150 -2.29 2.29 -16.25
CA TYR A 150 -1.26 2.69 -17.21
C TYR A 150 -0.57 1.52 -17.90
N LYS A 151 -0.66 0.32 -17.33
CA LYS A 151 -0.01 -0.91 -17.86
C LYS A 151 1.50 -0.81 -17.95
N THR A 152 2.11 0.04 -17.11
CA THR A 152 3.56 0.18 -17.00
C THR A 152 4.18 -1.15 -16.56
N ASP A 153 5.30 -1.51 -17.17
CA ASP A 153 6.03 -2.76 -16.88
C ASP A 153 6.47 -2.78 -15.41
N PRO A 154 6.09 -3.80 -14.64
CA PRO A 154 6.43 -3.91 -13.22
C PRO A 154 7.81 -4.57 -12.97
N GLY A 155 8.48 -5.06 -14.00
CA GLY A 155 9.69 -5.91 -13.87
C GLY A 155 9.37 -7.36 -13.53
N ALA A 156 10.25 -8.03 -12.80
CA ALA A 156 10.15 -9.44 -12.45
C ALA A 156 9.62 -9.65 -11.01
N ASP A 157 9.03 -10.81 -10.76
CA ASP A 157 8.74 -11.31 -9.43
C ASP A 157 10.04 -11.45 -8.62
N VAL A 158 9.98 -11.14 -7.33
CA VAL A 158 11.13 -11.24 -6.43
C VAL A 158 10.78 -11.98 -5.15
N THR A 159 11.78 -12.40 -4.41
CA THR A 159 11.59 -12.93 -3.05
C THR A 159 12.13 -11.91 -2.05
N ASP A 160 11.26 -11.43 -1.16
CA ASP A 160 11.58 -10.44 -0.14
C ASP A 160 11.16 -10.93 1.25
N ARG A 161 11.84 -10.45 2.28
CA ARG A 161 11.43 -10.58 3.68
C ARG A 161 10.58 -9.40 4.12
N VAL A 162 10.97 -8.20 3.68
CA VAL A 162 10.25 -6.95 3.93
C VAL A 162 9.94 -6.29 2.61
N PHE A 163 8.69 -5.88 2.41
CA PHE A 163 8.23 -5.29 1.15
C PHE A 163 7.20 -4.19 1.38
N LEU A 164 6.85 -3.46 0.34
CA LEU A 164 5.70 -2.56 0.32
C LEU A 164 4.51 -3.26 -0.33
N LEU A 165 3.29 -2.85 -0.01
CA LEU A 165 2.10 -3.34 -0.71
C LEU A 165 2.10 -2.87 -2.17
N SER A 166 1.52 -3.67 -3.06
CA SER A 166 1.13 -3.24 -4.41
C SER A 166 -0.15 -2.39 -4.37
N ILE A 167 -0.50 -1.75 -5.49
CA ILE A 167 -1.80 -1.08 -5.66
C ILE A 167 -2.96 -2.04 -5.33
N ASN A 168 -2.95 -3.24 -5.91
CA ASN A 168 -4.03 -4.21 -5.73
C ASN A 168 -4.12 -4.71 -4.28
N GLU A 169 -2.99 -4.97 -3.63
CA GLU A 169 -2.94 -5.38 -2.22
C GLU A 169 -3.46 -4.27 -1.30
N ALA A 170 -3.03 -3.02 -1.50
CA ALA A 170 -3.51 -1.89 -0.71
C ALA A 170 -5.03 -1.69 -0.85
N GLN A 171 -5.59 -1.90 -2.04
CA GLN A 171 -7.04 -1.82 -2.28
C GLN A 171 -7.81 -3.04 -1.79
N THR A 172 -7.17 -4.21 -1.73
CA THR A 172 -7.79 -5.46 -1.25
C THR A 172 -7.82 -5.52 0.27
N TYR A 173 -6.69 -5.20 0.91
CA TYR A 173 -6.59 -5.32 2.37
C TYR A 173 -7.24 -4.16 3.12
N PHE A 174 -7.41 -3.00 2.50
CA PHE A 174 -8.10 -1.85 3.09
C PHE A 174 -9.33 -1.48 2.26
N ALA A 175 -10.51 -1.72 2.82
CA ALA A 175 -11.78 -1.54 2.12
C ALA A 175 -12.16 -0.07 1.89
N THR A 176 -11.63 0.86 2.67
CA THR A 176 -11.93 2.30 2.59
C THR A 176 -10.66 3.14 2.54
N ASN A 177 -10.79 4.39 2.09
CA ASN A 177 -9.68 5.33 2.11
C ASN A 177 -9.23 5.62 3.55
N GLU A 178 -10.17 5.81 4.47
CA GLU A 178 -9.89 6.08 5.88
C GLU A 178 -9.07 4.95 6.54
N ALA A 179 -9.38 3.70 6.20
CA ALA A 179 -8.61 2.54 6.68
C ALA A 179 -7.23 2.44 6.03
N ARG A 180 -7.06 2.98 4.82
CA ARG A 180 -5.79 2.98 4.08
C ARG A 180 -4.89 4.13 4.46
N ALA A 181 -5.45 5.27 4.90
CA ALA A 181 -4.71 6.42 5.39
C ALA A 181 -3.70 6.01 6.47
N CYS A 182 -2.55 6.67 6.50
CA CYS A 182 -1.48 6.37 7.43
C CYS A 182 -0.99 7.63 8.13
N ARG A 183 -0.44 7.46 9.31
CA ARG A 183 0.31 8.49 10.01
C ARG A 183 1.77 8.05 10.15
N ALA A 184 2.66 9.01 10.02
CA ALA A 184 4.07 8.87 10.27
C ALA A 184 4.39 8.95 11.75
N THR A 185 5.44 8.26 12.18
CA THR A 185 6.00 8.40 13.52
C THR A 185 6.67 9.76 13.68
N PRO A 186 6.87 10.27 14.91
CA PRO A 186 7.67 11.48 15.15
C PRO A 186 9.07 11.43 14.52
N TYR A 187 9.70 10.26 14.49
CA TYR A 187 11.02 10.07 13.87
C TYR A 187 10.98 10.25 12.35
N GLU A 188 10.00 9.65 11.69
CA GLU A 188 9.80 9.84 10.25
C GLU A 188 9.50 11.31 9.94
N ALA A 189 8.53 11.92 10.64
CA ALA A 189 8.12 13.30 10.46
C ALA A 189 9.25 14.32 10.69
N ALA A 190 10.25 13.99 11.51
CA ALA A 190 11.43 14.83 11.69
C ALA A 190 12.39 14.80 10.48
N LYS A 191 12.31 13.76 9.64
CA LYS A 191 13.12 13.58 8.43
C LYS A 191 12.42 14.10 7.18
N ASP A 192 11.08 13.99 7.13
CA ASP A 192 10.27 14.51 6.02
C ASP A 192 9.96 15.99 6.21
N THR A 193 10.15 16.77 5.15
CA THR A 193 9.91 18.22 5.14
C THR A 193 8.55 18.61 4.56
N TRP A 194 7.73 17.65 4.12
CA TRP A 194 6.50 17.91 3.36
C TRP A 194 5.18 17.69 4.13
N TYR A 195 5.22 17.49 5.43
CA TYR A 195 4.00 17.31 6.22
C TYR A 195 3.36 18.66 6.62
N ASP A 196 2.04 18.67 6.83
CA ASP A 196 1.33 19.81 7.38
C ASP A 196 1.33 19.74 8.93
N PRO A 197 2.02 20.67 9.62
CA PRO A 197 2.03 20.69 11.09
C PRO A 197 0.64 20.76 11.72
N ALA A 198 -0.40 21.19 10.97
CA ALA A 198 -1.78 21.23 11.46
C ALA A 198 -2.42 19.84 11.59
N THR A 199 -1.84 18.80 10.96
CA THR A 199 -2.34 17.41 11.03
C THR A 199 -1.71 16.60 12.16
N VAL A 200 -0.80 17.17 12.94
CA VAL A 200 -0.13 16.47 14.05
C VAL A 200 -1.12 16.17 15.18
N VAL A 201 -1.27 14.90 15.53
CA VAL A 201 -2.05 14.42 16.68
C VAL A 201 -1.18 13.48 17.50
N ASP A 202 -0.94 13.84 18.76
CA ASP A 202 -0.09 13.06 19.69
C ASP A 202 1.32 12.77 19.14
N GLY A 203 1.88 13.69 18.34
CA GLY A 203 3.19 13.54 17.70
C GLY A 203 3.18 12.83 16.35
N TYR A 204 2.08 12.20 15.98
CA TYR A 204 1.91 11.53 14.69
C TYR A 204 1.26 12.44 13.66
N VAL A 205 1.73 12.40 12.40
CA VAL A 205 1.28 13.27 11.31
C VAL A 205 0.76 12.44 10.15
N GLU A 206 -0.28 12.93 9.46
CA GLU A 206 -0.75 12.29 8.23
C GLU A 206 0.33 12.35 7.15
N CYS A 207 0.55 11.23 6.43
CA CYS A 207 1.62 11.11 5.45
C CYS A 207 1.16 10.37 4.19
N ASP A 208 1.86 10.66 3.08
CA ASP A 208 1.82 9.87 1.86
C ASP A 208 2.82 8.71 2.00
N TRP A 209 2.47 7.50 1.57
CA TRP A 209 3.36 6.34 1.68
C TRP A 209 3.45 5.54 0.39
N TRP A 210 4.67 5.11 0.05
CA TRP A 210 4.98 4.40 -1.18
C TRP A 210 4.24 3.07 -1.32
N LEU A 211 3.85 2.75 -2.55
CA LEU A 211 3.49 1.41 -3.01
C LEU A 211 4.58 0.88 -3.95
N ARG A 212 4.74 -0.47 -4.03
CA ARG A 212 5.78 -1.09 -4.86
C ARG A 212 5.46 -1.16 -6.35
N SER A 213 4.20 -0.98 -6.76
CA SER A 213 3.78 -1.03 -8.17
C SER A 213 4.46 0.08 -8.99
N PRO A 214 4.59 -0.05 -10.31
CA PRO A 214 5.05 1.05 -11.16
C PRO A 214 3.99 2.15 -11.28
N GLY A 215 4.40 3.39 -11.48
CA GLY A 215 3.51 4.53 -11.72
C GLY A 215 3.01 4.62 -13.17
N SER A 216 2.66 5.83 -13.63
CA SER A 216 2.19 6.06 -15.00
C SER A 216 3.29 5.89 -16.06
N VAL A 217 4.54 6.05 -15.67
CA VAL A 217 5.75 5.85 -16.47
C VAL A 217 6.84 5.23 -15.59
N PRO A 218 7.90 4.61 -16.16
CA PRO A 218 8.87 3.83 -15.39
C PRO A 218 9.70 4.61 -14.35
N ASP A 219 9.81 5.95 -14.46
CA ASP A 219 10.49 6.82 -13.49
C ASP A 219 9.55 7.38 -12.40
N LYS A 220 8.35 6.74 -12.23
CA LYS A 220 7.36 7.08 -11.21
C LYS A 220 6.90 5.86 -10.43
N ALA A 221 6.62 6.05 -9.15
CA ALA A 221 6.01 5.06 -8.26
C ALA A 221 4.73 5.62 -7.62
N PRO A 222 3.66 4.81 -7.47
CA PRO A 222 2.43 5.21 -6.80
C PRO A 222 2.62 5.35 -5.31
N SER A 223 1.78 6.17 -4.69
CA SER A 223 1.65 6.25 -3.24
C SER A 223 0.18 6.20 -2.83
N VAL A 224 -0.06 5.93 -1.55
CA VAL A 224 -1.32 6.25 -0.89
C VAL A 224 -1.14 7.62 -0.27
N VAL A 225 -1.97 8.58 -0.67
CA VAL A 225 -1.88 9.94 -0.12
C VAL A 225 -2.55 10.03 1.25
N CYS A 226 -2.31 11.10 1.98
CA CYS A 226 -2.67 11.27 3.40
C CYS A 226 -4.15 11.02 3.73
N ASP A 227 -5.08 11.23 2.77
CA ASP A 227 -6.51 10.91 2.90
C ASP A 227 -6.85 9.46 2.52
N GLY A 228 -5.85 8.62 2.24
CA GLY A 228 -5.98 7.21 1.87
C GLY A 228 -6.33 6.93 0.41
N TRP A 229 -6.39 7.96 -0.45
CA TRP A 229 -6.55 7.76 -1.88
C TRP A 229 -5.26 7.17 -2.50
N VAL A 230 -5.42 6.25 -3.44
CA VAL A 230 -4.28 5.66 -4.17
C VAL A 230 -4.00 6.52 -5.41
N GLU A 231 -2.87 7.23 -5.41
CA GLU A 231 -2.39 8.03 -6.55
C GLU A 231 -1.70 7.10 -7.56
N LEU A 232 -2.49 6.59 -8.51
CA LEU A 232 -2.05 5.58 -9.49
C LEU A 232 -0.98 6.10 -10.46
N GLY A 233 -0.98 7.41 -10.74
CA GLY A 233 0.00 8.05 -11.62
C GLY A 233 1.39 8.10 -11.01
N GLY A 234 1.43 8.27 -9.73
CA GLY A 234 2.62 8.27 -8.89
C GLY A 234 3.49 9.52 -8.96
N GLY A 235 4.30 9.70 -7.93
CA GLY A 235 5.37 10.68 -7.84
C GLY A 235 6.64 10.23 -8.55
N SER A 236 7.62 11.13 -8.66
CA SER A 236 8.95 10.78 -9.18
C SER A 236 9.63 9.80 -8.23
N VAL A 237 10.28 8.76 -8.75
CA VAL A 237 10.95 7.74 -7.94
C VAL A 237 12.05 8.28 -7.02
N ASN A 238 12.60 9.47 -7.30
CA ASN A 238 13.58 10.12 -6.43
C ASN A 238 12.98 11.18 -5.49
N SER A 239 11.64 11.31 -5.44
CA SER A 239 10.97 12.03 -4.36
C SER A 239 10.99 11.21 -3.09
N ILE A 240 10.87 11.87 -1.95
CA ILE A 240 10.78 11.21 -0.63
C ILE A 240 9.31 11.12 -0.27
N ASP A 241 8.85 9.92 0.08
CA ASP A 241 7.57 9.65 0.72
C ASP A 241 7.82 8.68 1.88
N ALA A 242 6.83 8.55 2.76
CA ALA A 242 6.93 7.69 3.92
C ALA A 242 6.99 6.19 3.55
N VAL A 243 7.68 5.43 4.39
CA VAL A 243 7.86 3.99 4.24
C VAL A 243 7.00 3.26 5.26
N ARG A 244 6.05 2.46 4.77
CA ARG A 244 5.15 1.62 5.55
C ARG A 244 5.39 0.15 5.21
N PRO A 245 6.34 -0.52 5.89
CA PRO A 245 6.74 -1.88 5.57
C PRO A 245 5.67 -2.93 5.87
N ALA A 246 5.66 -4.00 5.06
CA ALA A 246 4.87 -5.20 5.26
C ALA A 246 5.77 -6.44 5.25
N LEU A 247 5.35 -7.50 5.94
CA LEU A 247 6.08 -8.77 5.99
C LEU A 247 5.15 -9.94 6.39
N TRP A 248 5.60 -11.15 6.12
CA TRP A 248 4.98 -12.38 6.59
C TRP A 248 5.71 -12.91 7.82
N LEU A 249 4.97 -13.23 8.87
CA LEU A 249 5.48 -13.87 10.08
C LEU A 249 5.02 -15.32 10.15
N THR A 250 5.88 -16.22 10.61
CA THR A 250 5.44 -17.55 11.03
C THR A 250 4.49 -17.42 12.21
N ASP A 251 3.36 -18.13 12.18
CA ASP A 251 2.46 -18.20 13.34
C ASP A 251 3.21 -18.78 14.54
N VAL A 252 2.92 -18.27 15.73
CA VAL A 252 3.41 -18.85 16.98
C VAL A 252 2.38 -19.90 17.40
N GLU A 253 2.83 -21.16 17.55
CA GLU A 253 2.04 -22.23 18.13
C GLU A 253 1.67 -21.95 19.60
#